data_39ca76f83400b8538dd63962827d6726
#
_entry.id   39ca76f83400b8538dd63962827d6726
#
_cell.length_a   1.000
_cell.length_b   1.000
_cell.length_c   1.000
_cell.angle_alpha   90.00
_cell.angle_beta   90.00
_cell.angle_gamma   90.00
#
_symmetry.space_group_name_H-M   'P 1'
#
loop_
_entity.id
_entity.type
_entity.pdbx_description
1 polymer ?
#
loop_
_entity_poly.entity_id
_entity_poly.type
_entity_poly.pdbx_seq_one_letter_code
_entity_poly.pdbx_strand_id
1 'polypeptide(L)'
;VVLVAPDMQNALRLNDEIRQFTDSMVMGLADWETLPYDSFSPHQDIISSRLATLYQLPTMQRGVLIVPVSTLMQRVCPHSFLHGHALVMKKGQRLSRDALRDQLEGAGYRHVDQVMEHGEYATRGALLDLFPMGSDQPYRLDFFDDEIDSLRLFDVDSQRTLEEVAAINLLPAHEFPTDQTAIELFRSQ
;
A
#
# COMPACT_ATOMS: atom_id res chain seq x y z
N VAL A 1 -18.49 12.40 -5.52
CA VAL A 1 -18.82 13.33 -4.42
C VAL A 1 -17.71 13.25 -3.38
N VAL A 2 -17.28 14.41 -2.85
CA VAL A 2 -16.38 14.46 -1.68
C VAL A 2 -17.22 14.88 -0.48
N LEU A 3 -17.15 14.09 0.60
CA LEU A 3 -17.84 14.33 1.85
C LEU A 3 -16.78 14.59 2.94
N VAL A 4 -16.82 15.80 3.50
CA VAL A 4 -15.88 16.21 4.54
C VAL A 4 -16.50 15.95 5.90
N ALA A 5 -15.85 15.12 6.72
CA ALA A 5 -16.27 14.81 8.08
C ALA A 5 -15.54 15.72 9.09
N PRO A 6 -16.16 16.06 10.23
CA PRO A 6 -15.50 16.89 11.24
C PRO A 6 -14.28 16.21 11.88
N ASP A 7 -14.28 14.90 11.99
CA ASP A 7 -13.24 14.09 12.59
C ASP A 7 -13.22 12.66 12.02
N MET A 8 -12.24 11.85 12.42
CA MET A 8 -12.06 10.48 11.94
C MET A 8 -13.20 9.55 12.37
N GLN A 9 -13.71 9.70 13.60
CA GLN A 9 -14.81 8.86 14.10
C GLN A 9 -16.10 9.05 13.27
N ASN A 10 -16.41 10.29 12.94
CA ASN A 10 -17.53 10.60 12.05
C ASN A 10 -17.28 10.10 10.62
N ALA A 11 -16.06 10.19 10.13
CA ALA A 11 -15.68 9.68 8.80
C ALA A 11 -15.90 8.16 8.71
N LEU A 12 -15.47 7.39 9.71
CA LEU A 12 -15.67 5.94 9.77
C LEU A 12 -17.14 5.59 9.82
N ARG A 13 -17.92 6.25 10.72
CA ARG A 13 -19.36 6.03 10.81
C ARG A 13 -20.07 6.29 9.48
N LEU A 14 -19.76 7.40 8.82
CA LEU A 14 -20.34 7.75 7.53
C LEU A 14 -19.94 6.76 6.43
N ASN A 15 -18.71 6.23 6.46
CA ASN A 15 -18.28 5.20 5.53
C ASN A 15 -19.15 3.94 5.65
N ASP A 16 -19.40 3.49 6.88
CA ASP A 16 -20.19 2.30 7.13
C ASP A 16 -21.68 2.54 6.79
N GLU A 17 -22.23 3.68 7.18
CA GLU A 17 -23.61 4.04 6.89
C GLU A 17 -23.84 4.15 5.37
N ILE A 18 -22.99 4.89 4.64
CA ILE A 18 -23.18 5.13 3.21
C ILE A 18 -23.07 3.83 2.41
N ARG A 19 -22.16 2.93 2.76
CA ARG A 19 -22.03 1.62 2.11
C ARG A 19 -23.31 0.78 2.15
N GLN A 20 -24.19 1.02 3.13
CA GLN A 20 -25.46 0.30 3.23
C GLN A 20 -26.55 0.86 2.29
N PHE A 21 -26.37 2.09 1.79
CA PHE A 21 -27.35 2.76 0.94
C PHE A 21 -26.94 2.88 -0.53
N THR A 22 -25.74 2.42 -0.88
CA THR A 22 -25.25 2.54 -2.27
C THR A 22 -24.31 1.41 -2.65
N ASP A 23 -24.47 0.92 -3.87
CA ASP A 23 -23.51 -0.01 -4.52
C ASP A 23 -22.34 0.75 -5.18
N SER A 24 -22.34 2.09 -5.10
CA SER A 24 -21.25 2.90 -5.63
C SER A 24 -20.00 2.74 -4.78
N MET A 25 -18.83 2.96 -5.38
CA MET A 25 -17.56 2.95 -4.65
C MET A 25 -17.57 3.99 -3.52
N VAL A 26 -17.27 3.57 -2.29
CA VAL A 26 -17.09 4.44 -1.12
C VAL A 26 -15.66 4.27 -0.63
N MET A 27 -14.90 5.36 -0.66
CA MET A 27 -13.49 5.39 -0.25
C MET A 27 -13.31 6.32 0.93
N GLY A 28 -12.45 5.97 1.86
CA GLY A 28 -12.03 6.81 2.97
C GLY A 28 -10.57 7.22 2.81
N LEU A 29 -10.23 8.48 3.05
CA LEU A 29 -8.84 8.90 3.22
C LEU A 29 -8.59 9.10 4.72
N ALA A 30 -7.93 8.11 5.34
CA ALA A 30 -7.66 8.10 6.77
C ALA A 30 -6.72 9.23 7.20
N ASP A 31 -6.83 9.67 8.47
CA ASP A 31 -5.81 10.51 9.11
C ASP A 31 -4.61 9.66 9.48
N TRP A 32 -3.42 10.24 9.59
CA TRP A 32 -2.22 9.55 10.04
C TRP A 32 -2.26 9.14 11.52
N GLU A 33 -3.19 9.71 12.29
CA GLU A 33 -3.35 9.49 13.74
C GLU A 33 -2.07 9.85 14.55
N THR A 34 -1.15 10.54 13.94
CA THR A 34 0.07 11.06 14.56
C THR A 34 0.22 12.53 14.28
N LEU A 35 0.80 13.27 15.22
CA LEU A 35 1.09 14.69 15.07
C LEU A 35 2.47 14.88 14.45
N PRO A 36 2.71 16.02 13.77
CA PRO A 36 4.06 16.41 13.39
C PRO A 36 4.98 16.43 14.62
N TYR A 37 6.17 15.81 14.49
CA TYR A 37 7.18 15.66 15.54
C TYR A 37 6.86 14.62 16.63
N ASP A 38 5.84 13.79 16.48
CA ASP A 38 5.64 12.64 17.35
C ASP A 38 6.83 11.66 17.23
N SER A 39 7.09 10.95 18.34
CA SER A 39 8.16 9.94 18.39
C SER A 39 7.81 8.66 17.61
N PHE A 40 6.56 8.52 17.19
CA PHE A 40 6.04 7.33 16.52
C PHE A 40 5.64 7.66 15.09
N SER A 41 5.95 6.74 14.18
CA SER A 41 5.42 6.79 12.81
C SER A 41 3.97 6.29 12.78
N PRO A 42 3.17 6.72 11.80
CA PRO A 42 1.83 6.15 11.58
C PRO A 42 1.91 4.63 11.39
N HIS A 43 0.85 3.93 11.82
CA HIS A 43 0.76 2.48 11.62
C HIS A 43 0.77 2.13 10.13
N GLN A 44 1.43 1.02 9.77
CA GLN A 44 1.59 0.63 8.36
C GLN A 44 0.26 0.39 7.64
N ASP A 45 -0.76 -0.10 8.35
CA ASP A 45 -2.11 -0.28 7.80
C ASP A 45 -2.77 1.05 7.40
N ILE A 46 -2.52 2.11 8.18
CA ILE A 46 -3.02 3.46 7.85
C ILE A 46 -2.34 3.96 6.58
N ILE A 47 -1.01 3.83 6.48
CA ILE A 47 -0.26 4.23 5.29
C ILE A 47 -0.72 3.42 4.08
N SER A 48 -0.90 2.10 4.23
CA SER A 48 -1.38 1.19 3.20
C SER A 48 -2.76 1.62 2.68
N SER A 49 -3.72 1.84 3.57
CA SER A 49 -5.07 2.29 3.23
C SER A 49 -5.08 3.65 2.52
N ARG A 50 -4.25 4.60 2.98
CA ARG A 50 -4.10 5.92 2.35
C ARG A 50 -3.55 5.81 0.94
N LEU A 51 -2.49 5.03 0.76
CA LEU A 51 -1.86 4.78 -0.55
C LEU A 51 -2.85 4.12 -1.52
N ALA A 52 -3.63 3.12 -1.06
CA ALA A 52 -4.68 2.50 -1.86
C ALA A 52 -5.71 3.52 -2.35
N THR A 53 -6.19 4.37 -1.44
CA THR A 53 -7.16 5.42 -1.76
C THR A 53 -6.58 6.43 -2.75
N LEU A 54 -5.38 6.95 -2.49
CA LEU A 54 -4.72 7.94 -3.37
C LEU A 54 -4.39 7.37 -4.76
N TYR A 55 -4.03 6.09 -4.83
CA TYR A 55 -3.77 5.40 -6.10
C TYR A 55 -5.02 5.21 -6.95
N GLN A 56 -6.16 4.87 -6.32
CA GLN A 56 -7.42 4.61 -7.00
C GLN A 56 -8.20 5.90 -7.33
N LEU A 57 -8.03 6.95 -6.53
CA LEU A 57 -8.82 8.18 -6.63
C LEU A 57 -8.86 8.81 -8.04
N PRO A 58 -7.74 8.90 -8.80
CA PRO A 58 -7.76 9.51 -10.14
C PRO A 58 -8.56 8.71 -11.17
N THR A 59 -8.75 7.41 -10.95
CA THR A 59 -9.52 6.53 -11.86
C THR A 59 -11.00 6.43 -11.48
N MET A 60 -11.38 6.97 -10.32
CA MET A 60 -12.74 6.92 -9.80
C MET A 60 -13.66 7.85 -10.58
N GLN A 61 -14.51 7.29 -11.44
CA GLN A 61 -15.51 8.06 -12.21
C GLN A 61 -16.77 8.36 -11.41
N ARG A 62 -17.21 7.44 -10.55
CA ARG A 62 -18.41 7.56 -9.72
C ARG A 62 -18.13 6.98 -8.33
N GLY A 63 -18.63 7.67 -7.30
CA GLY A 63 -18.49 7.21 -5.93
C GLY A 63 -18.46 8.36 -4.92
N VAL A 64 -18.16 7.99 -3.68
CA VAL A 64 -18.04 8.92 -2.56
C VAL A 64 -16.65 8.79 -1.96
N LEU A 65 -15.95 9.91 -1.84
CA LEU A 65 -14.74 10.02 -1.00
C LEU A 65 -15.11 10.68 0.31
N ILE A 66 -14.81 10.01 1.41
CA ILE A 66 -15.02 10.54 2.77
C ILE A 66 -13.66 10.90 3.34
N VAL A 67 -13.53 12.13 3.81
CA VAL A 67 -12.25 12.64 4.32
C VAL A 67 -12.48 13.48 5.57
N PRO A 68 -11.76 13.23 6.69
CA PRO A 68 -11.76 14.14 7.84
C PRO A 68 -11.21 15.51 7.45
N VAL A 69 -11.71 16.58 8.07
CA VAL A 69 -11.22 17.93 7.78
C VAL A 69 -9.73 18.09 8.10
N SER A 70 -9.21 17.43 9.13
CA SER A 70 -7.78 17.39 9.46
C SER A 70 -6.94 16.81 8.32
N THR A 71 -7.40 15.68 7.77
CA THR A 71 -6.73 15.03 6.64
C THR A 71 -6.79 15.85 5.35
N LEU A 72 -7.92 16.53 5.10
CA LEU A 72 -8.07 17.39 3.93
C LEU A 72 -7.07 18.56 3.93
N MET A 73 -6.59 18.98 5.09
CA MET A 73 -5.58 20.03 5.26
C MET A 73 -4.13 19.53 5.11
N GLN A 74 -3.93 18.21 5.05
CA GLN A 74 -2.60 17.61 4.91
C GLN A 74 -2.14 17.62 3.45
N ARG A 75 -0.82 17.67 3.27
CA ARG A 75 -0.22 17.43 1.96
C ARG A 75 -0.26 15.93 1.67
N VAL A 76 -0.63 15.57 0.46
CA VAL A 76 -0.61 14.19 -0.04
C VAL A 76 0.48 14.03 -1.09
N CYS A 77 0.92 12.79 -1.31
CA CYS A 77 1.91 12.50 -2.35
C CYS A 77 1.39 12.84 -3.75
N PRO A 78 2.25 13.27 -4.67
CA PRO A 78 1.87 13.47 -6.06
C PRO A 78 1.40 12.15 -6.70
N HIS A 79 0.35 12.22 -7.51
CA HIS A 79 -0.15 11.08 -8.27
C HIS A 79 0.94 10.44 -9.16
N SER A 80 1.79 11.27 -9.79
CA SER A 80 2.92 10.80 -10.60
C SER A 80 3.92 9.95 -9.81
N PHE A 81 4.11 10.25 -8.53
CA PHE A 81 4.97 9.44 -7.66
C PHE A 81 4.39 8.05 -7.46
N LEU A 82 3.10 7.94 -7.08
CA LEU A 82 2.45 6.64 -6.86
C LEU A 82 2.45 5.78 -8.12
N HIS A 83 2.07 6.35 -9.26
CA HIS A 83 2.04 5.60 -10.53
C HIS A 83 3.43 5.25 -11.06
N GLY A 84 4.41 6.12 -10.83
CA GLY A 84 5.80 5.86 -11.25
C GLY A 84 6.50 4.78 -10.44
N HIS A 85 6.03 4.51 -9.22
CA HIS A 85 6.61 3.50 -8.31
C HIS A 85 5.70 2.28 -8.10
N ALA A 86 4.52 2.27 -8.73
CA ALA A 86 3.65 1.10 -8.69
C ALA A 86 4.19 0.01 -9.63
N LEU A 87 4.26 -1.22 -9.13
CA LEU A 87 4.71 -2.38 -9.88
C LEU A 87 3.57 -3.39 -9.99
N VAL A 88 3.37 -3.92 -11.19
CA VAL A 88 2.45 -5.04 -11.42
C VAL A 88 3.26 -6.30 -11.69
N MET A 89 3.07 -7.32 -10.87
CA MET A 89 3.71 -8.62 -11.06
C MET A 89 2.65 -9.65 -11.48
N LYS A 90 3.03 -10.53 -12.40
CA LYS A 90 2.13 -11.55 -12.95
C LYS A 90 2.82 -12.91 -12.94
N LYS A 91 2.02 -13.96 -12.81
CA LYS A 91 2.47 -15.33 -13.04
C LYS A 91 3.06 -15.47 -14.46
N GLY A 92 4.18 -16.16 -14.59
CA GLY A 92 4.91 -16.33 -15.84
C GLY A 92 5.78 -15.14 -16.24
N GLN A 93 5.82 -14.09 -15.43
CA GLN A 93 6.69 -12.95 -15.69
C GLN A 93 8.15 -13.30 -15.42
N ARG A 94 9.03 -12.96 -16.35
CA ARG A 94 10.48 -13.04 -16.13
C ARG A 94 10.95 -11.86 -15.29
N LEU A 95 11.39 -12.17 -14.11
CA LEU A 95 11.90 -11.21 -13.14
C LEU A 95 12.82 -11.97 -12.18
N SER A 96 14.09 -11.62 -12.13
CA SER A 96 14.98 -12.26 -11.17
C SER A 96 14.61 -11.84 -9.75
N ARG A 97 14.72 -12.79 -8.82
CA ARG A 97 14.44 -12.55 -7.40
C ARG A 97 15.30 -11.43 -6.82
N ASP A 98 16.59 -11.38 -7.23
CA ASP A 98 17.49 -10.33 -6.75
C ASP A 98 17.08 -8.95 -7.27
N ALA A 99 16.67 -8.84 -8.54
CA ALA A 99 16.15 -7.59 -9.08
C ALA A 99 14.85 -7.15 -8.39
N LEU A 100 13.96 -8.10 -8.06
CA LEU A 100 12.76 -7.78 -7.29
C LEU A 100 13.11 -7.29 -5.88
N ARG A 101 14.07 -7.93 -5.21
CA ARG A 101 14.52 -7.47 -3.89
C ARG A 101 15.04 -6.04 -3.94
N ASP A 102 15.91 -5.73 -4.89
CA ASP A 102 16.45 -4.37 -5.05
C ASP A 102 15.34 -3.33 -5.33
N GLN A 103 14.32 -3.72 -6.11
CA GLN A 103 13.14 -2.88 -6.34
C GLN A 103 12.30 -2.67 -5.08
N LEU A 104 12.10 -3.72 -4.27
CA LEU A 104 11.37 -3.64 -3.00
C LEU A 104 12.09 -2.73 -1.99
N GLU A 105 13.41 -2.90 -1.85
CA GLU A 105 14.23 -2.02 -0.98
C GLU A 105 14.19 -0.57 -1.47
N GLY A 106 14.31 -0.34 -2.79
CA GLY A 106 14.19 0.98 -3.40
C GLY A 106 12.81 1.61 -3.23
N ALA A 107 11.75 0.80 -3.16
CA ALA A 107 10.38 1.22 -2.86
C ALA A 107 10.10 1.40 -1.36
N GLY A 108 11.09 1.15 -0.50
CA GLY A 108 11.00 1.35 0.96
C GLY A 108 10.48 0.15 1.74
N TYR A 109 10.37 -1.02 1.12
CA TYR A 109 9.98 -2.26 1.82
C TYR A 109 11.09 -2.74 2.74
N ARG A 110 10.70 -3.27 3.89
CA ARG A 110 11.61 -3.77 4.93
C ARG A 110 11.81 -5.28 4.79
N HIS A 111 13.06 -5.72 4.70
CA HIS A 111 13.40 -7.13 4.76
C HIS A 111 13.28 -7.65 6.20
N VAL A 112 12.55 -8.75 6.39
CA VAL A 112 12.29 -9.39 7.69
C VAL A 112 12.47 -10.91 7.58
N ASP A 113 12.56 -11.59 8.73
CA ASP A 113 12.61 -13.06 8.76
C ASP A 113 11.24 -13.68 8.45
N GLN A 114 10.16 -13.00 8.84
CA GLN A 114 8.77 -13.45 8.64
C GLN A 114 7.88 -12.22 8.43
N VAL A 115 7.11 -12.24 7.34
CA VAL A 115 6.18 -11.17 6.99
C VAL A 115 4.96 -11.20 7.91
N MET A 116 4.67 -10.08 8.56
CA MET A 116 3.53 -9.89 9.47
C MET A 116 2.73 -8.62 9.16
N GLU A 117 3.38 -7.58 8.63
CA GLU A 117 2.79 -6.26 8.43
C GLU A 117 2.97 -5.76 7.00
N HIS A 118 2.15 -4.80 6.60
CA HIS A 118 2.31 -4.09 5.33
C HIS A 118 3.71 -3.48 5.20
N GLY A 119 4.26 -3.50 3.98
CA GLY A 119 5.59 -2.96 3.68
C GLY A 119 6.74 -3.89 4.08
N GLU A 120 6.45 -5.15 4.41
CA GLU A 120 7.46 -6.17 4.71
C GLU A 120 7.61 -7.17 3.56
N TYR A 121 8.83 -7.70 3.43
CA TYR A 121 9.11 -8.85 2.59
C TYR A 121 10.14 -9.77 3.24
N ALA A 122 10.07 -11.08 2.91
CA ALA A 122 10.99 -12.11 3.37
C ALA A 122 11.39 -13.03 2.22
N THR A 123 12.61 -13.56 2.26
CA THR A 123 13.10 -14.50 1.25
C THR A 123 13.48 -15.83 1.89
N ARG A 124 12.98 -16.94 1.32
CA ARG A 124 13.28 -18.31 1.80
C ARG A 124 13.52 -19.25 0.62
N GLY A 125 14.79 -19.46 0.25
CA GLY A 125 15.12 -20.28 -0.92
C GLY A 125 14.54 -19.68 -2.21
N ALA A 126 13.66 -20.38 -2.90
CA ALA A 126 12.97 -19.91 -4.11
C ALA A 126 11.73 -19.05 -3.82
N LEU A 127 11.32 -18.96 -2.55
CA LEU A 127 10.13 -18.21 -2.15
C LEU A 127 10.47 -16.78 -1.78
N LEU A 128 9.57 -15.86 -2.13
CA LEU A 128 9.53 -14.49 -1.64
C LEU A 128 8.13 -14.19 -1.13
N ASP A 129 8.04 -13.93 0.16
CA ASP A 129 6.82 -13.49 0.82
C ASP A 129 6.81 -11.97 0.91
N LEU A 130 5.69 -11.32 0.66
CA LEU A 130 5.56 -9.88 0.81
C LEU A 130 4.14 -9.47 1.19
N PHE A 131 4.02 -8.38 1.95
CA PHE A 131 2.74 -7.76 2.24
C PHE A 131 2.70 -6.37 1.57
N PRO A 132 2.09 -6.27 0.37
CA PRO A 132 2.10 -5.02 -0.39
C PRO A 132 1.30 -3.92 0.29
N MET A 133 1.76 -2.69 0.17
CA MET A 133 0.93 -1.53 0.44
C MET A 133 -0.24 -1.49 -0.54
N GLY A 134 -1.42 -1.14 -0.04
CA GLY A 134 -2.66 -1.08 -0.82
C GLY A 134 -3.35 -2.43 -1.04
N SER A 135 -2.86 -3.49 -0.42
CA SER A 135 -3.49 -4.82 -0.47
C SER A 135 -3.99 -5.23 0.92
N ASP A 136 -5.13 -5.89 0.99
CA ASP A 136 -5.67 -6.44 2.24
C ASP A 136 -5.03 -7.78 2.64
N GLN A 137 -4.23 -8.38 1.75
CA GLN A 137 -3.68 -9.72 1.91
C GLN A 137 -2.20 -9.76 1.52
N PRO A 138 -1.39 -10.56 2.20
CA PRO A 138 -0.01 -10.82 1.81
C PRO A 138 0.09 -11.91 0.74
N TYR A 139 1.19 -11.90 -0.02
CA TYR A 139 1.43 -12.77 -1.14
C TYR A 139 2.73 -13.54 -1.00
N ARG A 140 2.72 -14.78 -1.48
CA ARG A 140 3.87 -15.65 -1.64
C ARG A 140 4.13 -15.87 -3.12
N LEU A 141 5.32 -15.48 -3.56
CA LEU A 141 5.84 -15.69 -4.90
C LEU A 141 6.76 -16.91 -4.87
N ASP A 142 6.53 -17.86 -5.76
CA ASP A 142 7.44 -18.97 -5.99
C ASP A 142 8.18 -18.72 -7.31
N PHE A 143 9.51 -18.83 -7.27
CA PHE A 143 10.36 -18.58 -8.42
C PHE A 143 10.95 -19.90 -8.95
N PHE A 144 10.83 -20.10 -10.25
CA PHE A 144 11.62 -21.09 -10.97
C PHE A 144 12.64 -20.36 -11.85
N ASP A 145 13.91 -20.43 -11.47
CA ASP A 145 14.97 -19.60 -12.02
C ASP A 145 14.61 -18.10 -11.92
N ASP A 146 14.53 -17.41 -13.05
CA ASP A 146 14.18 -15.99 -13.17
C ASP A 146 12.73 -15.78 -13.62
N GLU A 147 11.83 -16.70 -13.31
CA GLU A 147 10.40 -16.61 -13.65
C GLU A 147 9.54 -16.80 -12.42
N ILE A 148 8.46 -16.01 -12.31
CA ILE A 148 7.43 -16.18 -11.27
C ILE A 148 6.56 -17.37 -11.66
N ASP A 149 6.80 -18.54 -11.07
CA ASP A 149 6.04 -19.76 -11.34
C ASP A 149 4.64 -19.70 -10.75
N SER A 150 4.50 -19.19 -9.52
CA SER A 150 3.19 -19.01 -8.89
C SER A 150 3.13 -17.77 -8.00
N LEU A 151 1.91 -17.21 -7.91
CA LEU A 151 1.51 -16.13 -7.02
C LEU A 151 0.36 -16.63 -6.16
N ARG A 152 0.51 -16.60 -4.85
CA ARG A 152 -0.52 -17.10 -3.93
C ARG A 152 -0.70 -16.16 -2.75
N LEU A 153 -1.92 -16.05 -2.27
CA LEU A 153 -2.20 -15.47 -0.97
C LEU A 153 -1.67 -16.37 0.13
N PHE A 154 -1.32 -15.81 1.27
CA PHE A 154 -1.06 -16.60 2.47
C PHE A 154 -1.60 -15.88 3.72
N ASP A 155 -1.77 -16.64 4.78
CA ASP A 155 -2.23 -16.13 6.06
C ASP A 155 -1.03 -15.84 6.98
N VAL A 156 -0.96 -14.61 7.52
CA VAL A 156 0.21 -14.15 8.32
C VAL A 156 0.38 -14.91 9.62
N ASP A 157 -0.71 -15.31 10.27
CA ASP A 157 -0.65 -15.99 11.57
C ASP A 157 -0.21 -17.45 11.43
N SER A 158 -0.82 -18.19 10.53
CA SER A 158 -0.52 -19.59 10.29
C SER A 158 0.59 -19.84 9.28
N GLN A 159 0.99 -18.81 8.51
CA GLN A 159 1.96 -18.87 7.40
C GLN A 159 1.57 -19.86 6.29
N ARG A 160 0.31 -20.25 6.24
CA ARG A 160 -0.21 -21.19 5.25
C ARG A 160 -0.59 -20.48 3.97
N THR A 161 -0.21 -21.10 2.87
CA THR A 161 -0.63 -20.67 1.54
C THR A 161 -2.12 -20.90 1.34
N LEU A 162 -2.78 -19.91 0.76
CA LEU A 162 -4.20 -19.93 0.42
C LEU A 162 -4.38 -20.10 -1.09
N GLU A 163 -5.22 -19.26 -1.70
CA GLU A 163 -5.55 -19.35 -3.12
C GLU A 163 -4.48 -18.71 -4.03
N GLU A 164 -4.46 -19.19 -5.28
CA GLU A 164 -3.59 -18.66 -6.33
C GLU A 164 -4.24 -17.44 -6.99
N VAL A 165 -3.42 -16.44 -7.32
CA VAL A 165 -3.84 -15.23 -8.02
C VAL A 165 -3.03 -15.03 -9.31
N ALA A 166 -3.63 -14.38 -10.29
CA ALA A 166 -2.98 -14.17 -11.59
C ALA A 166 -1.99 -13.00 -11.61
N ALA A 167 -2.22 -12.00 -10.79
CA ALA A 167 -1.40 -10.80 -10.71
C ALA A 167 -1.56 -10.12 -9.35
N ILE A 168 -0.54 -9.36 -8.98
CA ILE A 168 -0.54 -8.48 -7.80
C ILE A 168 -0.09 -7.09 -8.19
N ASN A 169 -0.60 -6.08 -7.49
CA ASN A 169 -0.19 -4.71 -7.62
C ASN A 169 0.56 -4.27 -6.35
N LEU A 170 1.72 -3.69 -6.54
CA LEU A 170 2.61 -3.26 -5.47
C LEU A 170 2.69 -1.73 -5.49
N LEU A 171 2.30 -1.09 -4.41
CA LEU A 171 2.49 0.34 -4.18
C LEU A 171 3.80 0.59 -3.41
N PRO A 172 4.40 1.79 -3.48
CA PRO A 172 5.57 2.12 -2.66
C PRO A 172 5.23 2.05 -1.16
N ALA A 173 6.22 1.72 -0.31
CA ALA A 173 6.00 1.58 1.12
C ALA A 173 5.82 2.90 1.88
N HIS A 174 6.04 4.03 1.22
CA HIS A 174 5.92 5.37 1.78
C HIS A 174 5.09 6.30 0.88
N GLU A 175 4.36 7.25 1.50
CA GLU A 175 3.63 8.28 0.75
C GLU A 175 4.55 9.31 0.06
N PHE A 176 5.80 9.44 0.50
CA PHE A 176 6.76 10.40 -0.02
C PHE A 176 8.08 9.71 -0.36
N PRO A 177 8.79 10.19 -1.39
CA PRO A 177 10.10 9.66 -1.70
C PRO A 177 11.07 9.95 -0.54
N THR A 178 11.82 8.93 -0.15
CA THR A 178 12.82 8.98 0.94
C THR A 178 14.25 8.81 0.41
N ASP A 179 14.43 8.88 -0.91
CA ASP A 179 15.75 8.85 -1.52
C ASP A 179 16.55 10.12 -1.22
N GLN A 180 17.85 10.05 -1.45
CA GLN A 180 18.77 11.14 -1.14
C GLN A 180 18.41 12.44 -1.84
N THR A 181 17.95 12.37 -3.10
CA THR A 181 17.57 13.54 -3.89
C THR A 181 16.35 14.24 -3.28
N ALA A 182 15.34 13.47 -2.87
CA ALA A 182 14.15 14.00 -2.23
C ALA A 182 14.47 14.64 -0.86
N ILE A 183 15.35 14.01 -0.08
CA ILE A 183 15.82 14.54 1.20
C ILE A 183 16.56 15.87 1.00
N GLU A 184 17.44 15.95 0.02
CA GLU A 184 18.17 17.18 -0.30
C GLU A 184 17.24 18.30 -0.78
N LEU A 185 16.27 17.96 -1.64
CA LEU A 185 15.25 18.90 -2.10
C LEU A 185 14.44 19.46 -0.92
N PHE A 186 14.00 18.59 -0.02
CA PHE A 186 13.25 19.00 1.17
C PHE A 186 14.06 19.92 2.10
N ARG A 187 15.37 19.63 2.29
CA ARG A 187 16.25 20.44 3.13
C ARG A 187 16.63 21.79 2.50
N SER A 188 16.46 21.92 1.19
CA SER A 188 16.79 23.15 0.45
C SER A 188 15.65 24.18 0.43
N GLN A 189 14.46 23.82 0.87
CA GLN A 189 13.27 24.68 0.96
C GLN A 189 13.10 25.27 2.37
#